data_1bf3bb180693228f4156b0dda8bdc8bb
#
_entry.id   1bf3bb180693228f4156b0dda8bdc8bb
#
_cell.length_a   1.000
_cell.length_b   1.000
_cell.length_c   1.000
_cell.angle_alpha   90.00
_cell.angle_beta   90.00
_cell.angle_gamma   90.00
#
_symmetry.space_group_name_H-M   'P 1'
#
loop_
_entity.id
_entity.type
_entity.pdbx_description
1 polymer ?
#
loop_
_entity_poly.entity_id
_entity_poly.type
_entity_poly.pdbx_seq_one_letter_code
_entity_poly.pdbx_strand_id
1 'polypeptide(L)'
;ILAIMLHYLRQEPTSKSENNMSANRRHAFFISDRTGLTSESMGDALLDQFEGIEFRRTTYPFVDTVEKAHEMVNIINRMAEITSVRPLVFSSIIGAEIREVIQTSAGMHLSFFDAFLSRLEAELGVPARHSVGRNHGIYDAERYEARMEAVNFSLNHDDGVSDKDLKNADVILMGVSRSGKTPTCLYMAMQYGIRAA
;
A
#
# COMPACT_ATOMS: atom_id res chain seq x y z
N ILE A 1 -10.67 -12.22 6.23
CA ILE A 1 -9.36 -12.90 6.09
C ILE A 1 -9.58 -14.36 5.70
N LEU A 2 -10.40 -15.13 6.41
CA LEU A 2 -10.69 -16.55 6.11
C LEU A 2 -11.32 -16.75 4.72
N ALA A 3 -12.19 -15.85 4.26
CA ALA A 3 -12.85 -15.92 2.96
C ALA A 3 -11.87 -15.70 1.77
N ILE A 4 -10.88 -14.84 1.93
CA ILE A 4 -9.83 -14.62 0.93
C ILE A 4 -8.93 -15.86 0.86
N MET A 5 -8.62 -16.47 2.01
CA MET A 5 -7.84 -17.71 2.09
C MET A 5 -8.53 -18.90 1.41
N LEU A 6 -9.87 -19.04 1.55
CA LEU A 6 -10.65 -20.10 0.92
C LEU A 6 -10.78 -19.93 -0.61
N HIS A 7 -10.74 -18.71 -1.12
CA HIS A 7 -10.73 -18.44 -2.55
C HIS A 7 -9.42 -18.92 -3.21
N TYR A 8 -8.29 -18.76 -2.53
CA TYR A 8 -6.98 -19.19 -3.02
C TYR A 8 -6.76 -20.70 -2.99
N LEU A 9 -7.42 -21.43 -2.05
CA LEU A 9 -7.29 -22.89 -1.93
C LEU A 9 -8.15 -23.67 -2.95
N ARG A 10 -9.02 -23.00 -3.70
CA ARG A 10 -9.96 -23.63 -4.66
C ARG A 10 -9.45 -23.78 -6.09
N GLN A 11 -8.25 -23.27 -6.39
CA GLN A 11 -7.64 -23.46 -7.71
C GLN A 11 -6.59 -24.57 -7.65
N GLU A 12 -7.04 -25.83 -7.75
CA GLU A 12 -6.13 -26.96 -7.98
C GLU A 12 -5.61 -26.95 -9.43
N PRO A 13 -4.30 -27.18 -9.64
CA PRO A 13 -3.71 -27.19 -10.97
C PRO A 13 -4.02 -28.51 -11.68
N THR A 14 -4.56 -28.42 -12.88
CA THR A 14 -4.72 -29.57 -13.79
C THR A 14 -3.56 -29.63 -14.77
N SER A 15 -2.87 -30.80 -14.75
CA SER A 15 -2.00 -31.37 -15.80
C SER A 15 -0.51 -31.00 -15.86
N LYS A 16 0.26 -32.01 -16.32
CA LYS A 16 1.72 -32.16 -16.34
C LYS A 16 2.55 -31.16 -17.20
N SER A 17 1.94 -30.22 -17.90
CA SER A 17 2.66 -29.14 -18.60
C SER A 17 3.02 -27.96 -17.75
N GLU A 18 2.49 -27.87 -16.54
CA GLU A 18 2.65 -26.73 -15.61
C GLU A 18 3.93 -26.79 -14.77
N ASN A 19 4.64 -27.92 -14.74
CA ASN A 19 5.83 -28.08 -13.90
C ASN A 19 7.03 -27.21 -14.33
N ASN A 20 7.05 -26.69 -15.55
CA ASN A 20 8.10 -25.76 -16.00
C ASN A 20 7.70 -24.29 -15.82
N MET A 21 6.40 -23.98 -15.65
CA MET A 21 5.91 -22.62 -15.36
C MET A 21 5.93 -22.30 -13.85
N SER A 22 5.94 -23.30 -12.97
CA SER A 22 5.97 -23.10 -11.53
C SER A 22 7.34 -22.61 -11.03
N ALA A 23 8.42 -22.91 -11.74
CA ALA A 23 9.78 -22.54 -11.35
C ALA A 23 10.04 -21.01 -11.40
N ASN A 24 9.25 -20.26 -12.17
CA ASN A 24 9.41 -18.81 -12.32
C ASN A 24 8.35 -17.98 -11.59
N ARG A 25 7.51 -18.61 -10.75
CA ARG A 25 6.48 -17.90 -10.01
C ARG A 25 6.91 -17.61 -8.56
N ARG A 26 6.82 -16.36 -8.13
CA ARG A 26 7.20 -15.91 -6.78
C ARG A 26 6.06 -15.18 -6.08
N HIS A 27 5.87 -15.44 -4.79
CA HIS A 27 4.98 -14.62 -3.97
C HIS A 27 5.73 -13.41 -3.41
N ALA A 28 5.11 -12.24 -3.53
CA ALA A 28 5.57 -10.98 -2.97
C ALA A 28 4.49 -10.42 -2.04
N PHE A 29 4.86 -10.28 -0.78
CA PHE A 29 4.01 -9.71 0.27
C PHE A 29 4.43 -8.27 0.53
N PHE A 30 3.48 -7.34 0.50
CA PHE A 30 3.68 -5.95 0.88
C PHE A 30 3.01 -5.71 2.22
N ILE A 31 3.78 -5.49 3.26
CA ILE A 31 3.28 -5.39 4.64
C ILE A 31 3.52 -4.00 5.18
N SER A 32 2.50 -3.41 5.80
CA SER A 32 2.57 -2.08 6.37
C SER A 32 1.71 -1.95 7.62
N ASP A 33 2.14 -1.11 8.55
CA ASP A 33 1.36 -0.68 9.72
C ASP A 33 0.28 0.37 9.37
N ARG A 34 0.26 0.84 8.11
CA ARG A 34 -0.69 1.79 7.52
C ARG A 34 -1.33 1.22 6.26
N THR A 35 -1.63 2.08 5.30
CA THR A 35 -2.34 1.73 4.06
C THR A 35 -1.60 0.77 3.13
N GLY A 36 -0.28 0.63 3.28
CA GLY A 36 0.52 -0.23 2.41
C GLY A 36 0.99 0.40 1.11
N LEU A 37 0.56 1.60 0.78
CA LEU A 37 0.89 2.26 -0.50
C LEU A 37 2.40 2.39 -0.76
N THR A 38 3.17 2.72 0.28
CA THR A 38 4.63 2.86 0.15
C THR A 38 5.30 1.51 -0.14
N SER A 39 4.96 0.47 0.64
CA SER A 39 5.54 -0.86 0.46
C SER A 39 5.17 -1.46 -0.90
N GLU A 40 3.95 -1.24 -1.34
CA GLU A 40 3.45 -1.70 -2.64
C GLU A 40 4.15 -0.95 -3.79
N SER A 41 4.10 0.39 -3.81
CA SER A 41 4.68 1.18 -4.91
C SER A 41 6.18 0.98 -5.07
N MET A 42 6.93 0.97 -3.95
CA MET A 42 8.37 0.75 -3.99
C MET A 42 8.71 -0.70 -4.34
N GLY A 43 7.98 -1.65 -3.79
CA GLY A 43 8.18 -3.06 -4.08
C GLY A 43 7.87 -3.40 -5.54
N ASP A 44 6.78 -2.90 -6.09
CA ASP A 44 6.43 -3.07 -7.51
C ASP A 44 7.50 -2.49 -8.42
N ALA A 45 7.97 -1.26 -8.15
CA ALA A 45 9.04 -0.66 -8.92
C ALA A 45 10.34 -1.49 -8.93
N LEU A 46 10.64 -2.19 -7.83
CA LEU A 46 11.77 -3.11 -7.76
C LEU A 46 11.51 -4.42 -8.49
N LEU A 47 10.31 -5.01 -8.34
CA LEU A 47 9.96 -6.28 -8.99
C LEU A 47 9.88 -6.16 -10.51
N ASP A 48 9.44 -5.01 -11.01
CA ASP A 48 9.33 -4.73 -12.45
C ASP A 48 10.68 -4.66 -13.16
N GLN A 49 11.81 -4.65 -12.43
CA GLN A 49 13.15 -4.75 -13.01
C GLN A 49 13.54 -6.20 -13.37
N PHE A 50 12.74 -7.21 -12.99
CA PHE A 50 13.06 -8.60 -13.19
C PHE A 50 12.15 -9.23 -14.25
N GLU A 51 12.63 -9.31 -15.49
CA GLU A 51 11.92 -9.94 -16.58
C GLU A 51 11.88 -11.48 -16.43
N GLY A 52 10.82 -12.10 -16.90
CA GLY A 52 10.68 -13.55 -16.93
C GLY A 52 10.29 -14.21 -15.60
N ILE A 53 10.01 -13.42 -14.56
CA ILE A 53 9.50 -13.90 -13.27
C ILE A 53 8.05 -13.40 -13.09
N GLU A 54 7.13 -14.32 -12.82
CA GLU A 54 5.75 -14.00 -12.49
C GLU A 54 5.64 -13.72 -10.98
N PHE A 55 5.33 -12.49 -10.59
CA PHE A 55 5.13 -12.15 -9.19
C PHE A 55 3.65 -12.16 -8.81
N ARG A 56 3.28 -13.00 -7.83
CA ARG A 56 1.99 -12.92 -7.16
C ARG A 56 2.08 -11.92 -6.01
N ARG A 57 1.50 -10.76 -6.21
CA ARG A 57 1.55 -9.62 -5.29
C ARG A 57 0.36 -9.67 -4.33
N THR A 58 0.60 -9.48 -3.05
CA THR A 58 -0.46 -9.41 -2.03
C THR A 58 -0.10 -8.36 -0.98
N THR A 59 -0.98 -7.37 -0.80
CA THR A 59 -0.78 -6.28 0.15
C THR A 59 -1.54 -6.56 1.45
N TYR A 60 -0.86 -6.40 2.57
CA TYR A 60 -1.39 -6.51 3.92
C TYR A 60 -1.24 -5.17 4.65
N PRO A 61 -2.24 -4.30 4.57
CA PRO A 61 -2.26 -3.05 5.29
C PRO A 61 -2.67 -3.25 6.75
N PHE A 62 -2.39 -2.26 7.58
CA PHE A 62 -2.82 -2.17 8.99
C PHE A 62 -2.33 -3.33 9.87
N VAL A 63 -1.12 -3.82 9.60
CA VAL A 63 -0.40 -4.76 10.49
C VAL A 63 0.28 -3.93 11.58
N ASP A 64 -0.51 -3.49 12.55
CA ASP A 64 -0.18 -2.50 13.57
C ASP A 64 -0.14 -3.09 14.99
N THR A 65 -0.34 -4.41 15.14
CA THR A 65 -0.22 -5.13 16.41
C THR A 65 0.64 -6.40 16.27
N VAL A 66 1.17 -6.87 17.40
CA VAL A 66 1.98 -8.10 17.48
C VAL A 66 1.18 -9.34 17.06
N GLU A 67 -0.09 -9.38 17.40
CA GLU A 67 -0.99 -10.49 17.03
C GLU A 67 -1.11 -10.58 15.49
N LYS A 68 -1.36 -9.46 14.83
CA LYS A 68 -1.40 -9.40 13.36
C LYS A 68 -0.05 -9.75 12.72
N ALA A 69 1.05 -9.35 13.36
CA ALA A 69 2.38 -9.74 12.90
C ALA A 69 2.58 -11.26 12.94
N HIS A 70 2.15 -11.93 14.01
CA HIS A 70 2.18 -13.40 14.10
C HIS A 70 1.28 -14.07 13.06
N GLU A 71 0.10 -13.50 12.76
CA GLU A 71 -0.74 -13.98 11.65
C GLU A 71 0.02 -13.90 10.31
N MET A 72 0.73 -12.81 10.06
CA MET A 72 1.54 -12.65 8.86
C MET A 72 2.68 -13.67 8.78
N VAL A 73 3.38 -13.93 9.89
CA VAL A 73 4.41 -14.96 9.96
C VAL A 73 3.85 -16.33 9.54
N ASN A 74 2.68 -16.68 10.06
CA ASN A 74 2.01 -17.96 9.73
C ASN A 74 1.65 -18.03 8.23
N ILE A 75 1.13 -16.94 7.65
CA ILE A 75 0.78 -16.87 6.23
C ILE A 75 2.02 -17.04 5.34
N ILE A 76 3.10 -16.32 5.66
CA ILE A 76 4.36 -16.37 4.91
C ILE A 76 4.98 -17.76 4.97
N ASN A 77 5.05 -18.34 6.18
CA ASN A 77 5.62 -19.68 6.39
C ASN A 77 4.84 -20.75 5.63
N ARG A 78 3.51 -20.71 5.73
CA ARG A 78 2.64 -21.63 4.98
C ARG A 78 2.83 -21.48 3.47
N MET A 79 2.99 -20.26 2.96
CA MET A 79 3.25 -20.05 1.55
C MET A 79 4.61 -20.61 1.12
N ALA A 80 5.64 -20.45 1.94
CA ALA A 80 6.96 -21.04 1.69
C ALA A 80 6.90 -22.58 1.65
N GLU A 81 6.13 -23.18 2.55
CA GLU A 81 5.92 -24.64 2.57
C GLU A 81 5.19 -25.15 1.33
N ILE A 82 4.04 -24.53 0.99
CA ILE A 82 3.21 -24.96 -0.15
C ILE A 82 3.97 -24.84 -1.47
N THR A 83 4.70 -23.75 -1.65
CA THR A 83 5.37 -23.47 -2.92
C THR A 83 6.80 -24.02 -3.00
N SER A 84 7.36 -24.43 -1.86
CA SER A 84 8.79 -24.77 -1.72
C SER A 84 9.74 -23.68 -2.23
N VAL A 85 9.25 -22.43 -2.29
CA VAL A 85 9.99 -21.27 -2.77
C VAL A 85 9.88 -20.15 -1.75
N ARG A 86 11.00 -19.55 -1.40
CA ARG A 86 11.09 -18.47 -0.41
C ARG A 86 10.31 -17.24 -0.88
N PRO A 87 9.22 -16.80 -0.20
CA PRO A 87 8.49 -15.59 -0.56
C PRO A 87 9.33 -14.32 -0.36
N LEU A 88 9.03 -13.27 -1.12
CA LEU A 88 9.57 -11.94 -0.92
C LEU A 88 8.65 -11.16 0.03
N VAL A 89 9.21 -10.45 0.99
CA VAL A 89 8.46 -9.68 1.98
C VAL A 89 8.97 -8.25 1.99
N PHE A 90 8.23 -7.35 1.38
CA PHE A 90 8.50 -5.91 1.40
C PHE A 90 7.76 -5.28 2.57
N SER A 91 8.46 -4.56 3.42
CA SER A 91 7.87 -3.98 4.62
C SER A 91 8.15 -2.49 4.74
N SER A 92 7.11 -1.73 5.08
CA SER A 92 7.20 -0.32 5.49
C SER A 92 6.76 -0.12 6.95
N ILE A 93 6.97 -1.13 7.80
CA ILE A 93 6.68 -1.06 9.22
C ILE A 93 7.81 -0.34 9.96
N ILE A 94 7.43 0.67 10.75
CA ILE A 94 8.38 1.46 11.56
C ILE A 94 8.59 0.84 12.94
N GLY A 95 7.53 0.31 13.57
CA GLY A 95 7.56 -0.26 14.91
C GLY A 95 8.52 -1.45 15.00
N ALA A 96 9.55 -1.35 15.88
CA ALA A 96 10.59 -2.38 16.01
C ALA A 96 10.01 -3.74 16.41
N GLU A 97 9.12 -3.76 17.40
CA GLU A 97 8.50 -4.99 17.94
C GLU A 97 7.76 -5.78 16.84
N ILE A 98 6.91 -5.11 16.07
CA ILE A 98 6.15 -5.75 14.98
C ILE A 98 7.10 -6.24 13.89
N ARG A 99 8.09 -5.43 13.54
CA ARG A 99 9.09 -5.75 12.53
C ARG A 99 9.92 -6.98 12.90
N GLU A 100 10.38 -7.06 14.16
CA GLU A 100 11.12 -8.21 14.68
C GLU A 100 10.31 -9.50 14.59
N VAL A 101 9.04 -9.46 14.94
CA VAL A 101 8.14 -10.62 14.79
C VAL A 101 8.06 -11.06 13.33
N ILE A 102 7.79 -10.13 12.40
CA ILE A 102 7.67 -10.47 10.96
C ILE A 102 8.98 -11.06 10.42
N GLN A 103 10.12 -10.56 10.85
CA GLN A 103 11.45 -11.06 10.44
C GLN A 103 11.71 -12.51 10.85
N THR A 104 10.94 -13.08 11.79
CA THR A 104 11.05 -14.51 12.14
C THR A 104 10.49 -15.45 11.07
N SER A 105 9.76 -14.92 10.10
CA SER A 105 9.18 -15.75 9.03
C SER A 105 10.21 -16.24 8.02
N ALA A 106 9.86 -17.29 7.28
CA ALA A 106 10.70 -17.91 6.25
C ALA A 106 10.88 -17.07 4.99
N GLY A 107 10.30 -15.85 4.94
CA GLY A 107 10.40 -14.95 3.79
C GLY A 107 11.79 -14.31 3.61
N MET A 108 12.04 -13.75 2.45
CA MET A 108 13.14 -12.82 2.22
C MET A 108 12.67 -11.41 2.57
N HIS A 109 13.18 -10.86 3.67
CA HIS A 109 12.74 -9.58 4.19
C HIS A 109 13.47 -8.40 3.56
N LEU A 110 12.72 -7.44 3.07
CA LEU A 110 13.15 -6.18 2.48
C LEU A 110 12.44 -5.04 3.21
N SER A 111 13.02 -4.59 4.33
CA SER A 111 12.52 -3.45 5.09
C SER A 111 13.00 -2.15 4.44
N PHE A 112 12.07 -1.34 3.96
CA PHE A 112 12.42 -0.06 3.35
C PHE A 112 13.03 0.92 4.34
N PHE A 113 12.56 0.93 5.59
CA PHE A 113 13.13 1.82 6.59
C PHE A 113 14.54 1.39 6.99
N ASP A 114 14.77 0.11 7.27
CA ASP A 114 16.10 -0.37 7.67
C ASP A 114 17.14 -0.16 6.57
N ALA A 115 16.75 -0.30 5.31
CA ALA A 115 17.65 -0.13 4.18
C ALA A 115 18.22 1.29 4.05
N PHE A 116 17.47 2.30 4.50
CA PHE A 116 17.84 3.71 4.28
C PHE A 116 18.14 4.47 5.58
N LEU A 117 17.49 4.14 6.70
CA LEU A 117 17.61 4.91 7.95
C LEU A 117 19.04 4.97 8.46
N SER A 118 19.74 3.85 8.52
CA SER A 118 21.13 3.82 9.03
C SER A 118 22.08 4.73 8.24
N ARG A 119 21.87 4.83 6.93
CA ARG A 119 22.69 5.72 6.07
C ARG A 119 22.34 7.17 6.31
N LEU A 120 21.03 7.48 6.47
CA LEU A 120 20.57 8.83 6.77
C LEU A 120 21.03 9.28 8.15
N GLU A 121 20.99 8.41 9.17
CA GLU A 121 21.50 8.69 10.52
C GLU A 121 22.99 9.03 10.49
N ALA A 122 23.76 8.27 9.74
CA ALA A 122 25.20 8.52 9.60
C ALA A 122 25.50 9.85 8.91
N GLU A 123 24.75 10.22 7.88
CA GLU A 123 24.93 11.47 7.15
C GLU A 123 24.43 12.69 7.93
N LEU A 124 23.27 12.57 8.58
CA LEU A 124 22.64 13.66 9.32
C LEU A 124 23.19 13.85 10.73
N GLY A 125 23.92 12.86 11.27
CA GLY A 125 24.48 12.90 12.62
C GLY A 125 23.43 12.84 13.75
N VAL A 126 22.19 12.42 13.43
CA VAL A 126 21.10 12.31 14.40
C VAL A 126 20.39 10.96 14.26
N PRO A 127 20.01 10.30 15.37
CA PRO A 127 19.30 9.03 15.33
C PRO A 127 17.85 9.22 14.81
N ALA A 128 17.38 8.26 14.03
CA ALA A 128 15.99 8.20 13.60
C ALA A 128 15.06 7.89 14.78
N ARG A 129 13.90 8.51 14.78
CA ARG A 129 12.97 8.38 15.91
C ARG A 129 12.11 7.12 15.89
N HIS A 130 12.23 6.21 14.99
CA HIS A 130 11.47 4.94 14.87
C HIS A 130 10.02 5.00 15.38
N SER A 131 9.36 6.15 15.27
CA SER A 131 8.01 6.38 15.80
C SER A 131 6.99 6.36 14.69
N VAL A 132 6.00 5.48 14.83
CA VAL A 132 4.82 5.41 13.96
C VAL A 132 4.01 6.72 14.11
N GLY A 133 3.74 7.37 12.99
CA GLY A 133 2.65 8.35 12.94
C GLY A 133 2.96 9.79 13.28
N ARG A 134 4.23 10.22 13.35
CA ARG A 134 4.58 11.67 13.49
C ARG A 134 5.12 12.34 12.23
N ASN A 135 5.03 11.69 11.06
CA ASN A 135 5.35 12.34 9.78
C ASN A 135 4.25 13.29 9.28
N HIS A 136 3.18 13.41 10.06
CA HIS A 136 2.20 14.45 9.88
C HIS A 136 2.43 15.47 10.99
N GLY A 137 3.57 16.16 10.94
CA GLY A 137 3.76 17.41 11.68
C GLY A 137 2.65 18.41 11.30
N ILE A 138 2.55 19.52 12.02
CA ILE A 138 1.55 20.58 11.85
C ILE A 138 1.25 20.89 10.36
N TYR A 139 2.23 20.80 9.48
CA TYR A 139 2.09 20.95 8.02
C TYR A 139 1.16 19.92 7.36
N ASP A 140 0.99 18.74 7.93
CA ASP A 140 0.22 17.67 7.29
C ASP A 140 -1.24 17.65 7.80
N ALA A 141 -1.49 18.15 9.02
CA ALA A 141 -2.87 18.31 9.54
C ALA A 141 -3.62 19.36 8.71
N GLU A 142 -3.02 20.53 8.48
CA GLU A 142 -3.61 21.58 7.64
C GLU A 142 -3.83 21.10 6.19
N ARG A 143 -2.86 20.37 5.67
CA ARG A 143 -2.95 19.79 4.33
C ARG A 143 -3.99 18.67 4.24
N TYR A 144 -4.14 17.88 5.28
CA TYR A 144 -5.18 16.87 5.40
C TYR A 144 -6.57 17.50 5.48
N GLU A 145 -6.74 18.51 6.35
CA GLU A 145 -8.00 19.26 6.48
C GLU A 145 -8.37 19.92 5.15
N ALA A 146 -7.43 20.59 4.49
CA ALA A 146 -7.65 21.19 3.18
C ALA A 146 -8.09 20.16 2.11
N ARG A 147 -7.51 18.96 2.13
CA ARG A 147 -7.94 17.87 1.24
C ARG A 147 -9.33 17.38 1.57
N MET A 148 -9.65 17.21 2.85
CA MET A 148 -10.97 16.77 3.28
C MET A 148 -12.04 17.82 2.97
N GLU A 149 -11.73 19.10 3.14
CA GLU A 149 -12.61 20.20 2.71
C GLU A 149 -12.82 20.18 1.19
N ALA A 150 -11.75 19.98 0.41
CA ALA A 150 -11.84 19.90 -1.04
C ALA A 150 -12.68 18.69 -1.51
N VAL A 151 -12.53 17.53 -0.86
CA VAL A 151 -13.35 16.33 -1.14
C VAL A 151 -14.82 16.61 -0.81
N ASN A 152 -15.12 17.18 0.36
CA ASN A 152 -16.48 17.55 0.74
C ASN A 152 -17.08 18.58 -0.24
N PHE A 153 -16.26 19.55 -0.66
CA PHE A 153 -16.67 20.52 -1.67
C PHE A 153 -17.08 19.84 -2.97
N SER A 154 -16.22 18.94 -3.49
CA SER A 154 -16.50 18.22 -4.75
C SER A 154 -17.74 17.34 -4.66
N LEU A 155 -17.96 16.64 -3.54
CA LEU A 155 -19.14 15.81 -3.32
C LEU A 155 -20.43 16.65 -3.23
N ASN A 156 -20.39 17.84 -2.63
CA ASN A 156 -21.55 18.71 -2.49
C ASN A 156 -21.92 19.43 -3.78
N HIS A 157 -21.02 19.48 -4.76
CA HIS A 157 -21.23 20.15 -6.04
C HIS A 157 -21.28 19.18 -7.23
N ASP A 158 -21.31 17.88 -6.96
CA ASP A 158 -21.40 16.87 -8.00
C ASP A 158 -22.76 16.91 -8.71
N ASP A 159 -22.75 16.70 -10.02
CA ASP A 159 -23.92 16.67 -10.88
C ASP A 159 -24.88 17.90 -10.77
N GLY A 160 -24.36 19.05 -10.33
CA GLY A 160 -25.14 20.28 -10.23
C GLY A 160 -26.16 20.29 -9.07
N VAL A 161 -25.94 19.45 -8.05
CA VAL A 161 -26.81 19.36 -6.87
C VAL A 161 -26.89 20.69 -6.12
N SER A 162 -25.85 21.51 -6.17
CA SER A 162 -25.84 22.85 -5.56
C SER A 162 -25.00 23.82 -6.37
N ASP A 163 -25.55 25.01 -6.58
CA ASP A 163 -24.83 26.18 -7.11
C ASP A 163 -24.30 27.10 -6.00
N LYS A 164 -24.62 26.77 -4.74
CA LYS A 164 -24.14 27.54 -3.59
C LYS A 164 -22.64 27.41 -3.50
N ASP A 165 -21.99 28.54 -3.33
CA ASP A 165 -20.54 28.62 -3.11
C ASP A 165 -19.63 28.17 -4.27
N LEU A 166 -20.16 27.96 -5.48
CA LEU A 166 -19.37 27.69 -6.70
C LEU A 166 -18.24 28.72 -6.92
N LYS A 167 -18.43 29.95 -6.46
CA LYS A 167 -17.38 30.98 -6.48
C LYS A 167 -16.11 30.61 -5.67
N ASN A 168 -16.22 29.65 -4.78
CA ASN A 168 -15.12 29.13 -3.97
C ASN A 168 -14.44 27.91 -4.63
N ALA A 169 -14.90 27.50 -5.81
CA ALA A 169 -14.24 26.46 -6.60
C ALA A 169 -12.91 26.97 -7.15
N ASP A 170 -11.88 26.15 -7.06
CA ASP A 170 -10.62 26.39 -7.71
C ASP A 170 -10.67 25.98 -9.20
N VAL A 171 -11.49 24.95 -9.49
CA VAL A 171 -11.73 24.43 -10.86
C VAL A 171 -13.20 24.01 -11.01
N ILE A 172 -13.79 24.30 -12.16
CA ILE A 172 -15.12 23.81 -12.55
C ILE A 172 -14.97 22.97 -13.81
N LEU A 173 -15.38 21.70 -13.76
CA LEU A 173 -15.36 20.79 -14.90
C LEU A 173 -16.72 20.74 -15.57
N MET A 174 -16.77 21.15 -16.83
CA MET A 174 -18.00 21.04 -17.65
C MET A 174 -17.82 19.99 -18.75
N GLY A 175 -18.83 19.17 -18.95
CA GLY A 175 -18.79 18.15 -19.97
C GLY A 175 -20.06 17.29 -19.98
N VAL A 176 -20.17 16.42 -20.99
CA VAL A 176 -21.28 15.50 -21.11
C VAL A 176 -21.36 14.53 -19.93
N SER A 177 -22.56 13.99 -19.68
CA SER A 177 -22.74 12.95 -18.65
C SER A 177 -21.80 11.76 -18.92
N ARG A 178 -21.28 11.14 -17.85
CA ARG A 178 -20.38 9.98 -17.90
C ARG A 178 -19.02 10.24 -18.58
N SER A 179 -18.57 11.49 -18.66
CA SER A 179 -17.24 11.86 -19.17
C SER A 179 -16.12 11.76 -18.13
N GLY A 180 -16.41 11.27 -16.94
CA GLY A 180 -15.41 11.13 -15.87
C GLY A 180 -15.21 12.39 -15.01
N LYS A 181 -16.10 13.39 -15.06
CA LYS A 181 -15.99 14.62 -14.26
C LYS A 181 -15.86 14.33 -12.77
N THR A 182 -16.85 13.67 -12.17
CA THR A 182 -16.87 13.32 -10.75
C THR A 182 -15.57 12.64 -10.27
N PRO A 183 -15.10 11.54 -10.88
CA PRO A 183 -13.85 10.93 -10.45
C PRO A 183 -12.63 11.85 -10.63
N THR A 184 -12.63 12.72 -11.63
CA THR A 184 -11.56 13.70 -11.83
C THR A 184 -11.58 14.78 -10.74
N CYS A 185 -12.75 15.31 -10.37
CA CYS A 185 -12.88 16.27 -9.26
C CYS A 185 -12.41 15.65 -7.95
N LEU A 186 -12.84 14.43 -7.63
CA LEU A 186 -12.40 13.72 -6.44
C LEU A 186 -10.90 13.45 -6.44
N TYR A 187 -10.34 13.06 -7.58
CA TYR A 187 -8.88 12.85 -7.70
C TYR A 187 -8.11 14.14 -7.42
N MET A 188 -8.52 15.27 -7.99
CA MET A 188 -7.89 16.58 -7.75
C MET A 188 -7.99 16.99 -6.29
N ALA A 189 -9.15 16.78 -5.66
CA ALA A 189 -9.37 17.07 -4.25
C ALA A 189 -8.45 16.22 -3.34
N MET A 190 -8.43 14.90 -3.57
CA MET A 190 -7.65 13.96 -2.76
C MET A 190 -6.14 14.12 -2.92
N GLN A 191 -5.65 14.36 -4.14
CA GLN A 191 -4.22 14.45 -4.41
C GLN A 191 -3.65 15.84 -4.14
N TYR A 192 -4.39 16.87 -4.50
CA TYR A 192 -3.88 18.24 -4.56
C TYR A 192 -4.60 19.20 -3.61
N GLY A 193 -5.72 18.79 -2.98
CA GLY A 193 -6.54 19.69 -2.16
C GLY A 193 -7.29 20.75 -2.97
N ILE A 194 -7.53 20.50 -4.27
CA ILE A 194 -8.21 21.42 -5.18
C ILE A 194 -9.71 21.25 -5.03
N ARG A 195 -10.44 22.34 -4.76
CA ARG A 195 -11.89 22.37 -4.72
C ARG A 195 -12.45 22.39 -6.15
N ALA A 196 -12.76 21.21 -6.66
CA ALA A 196 -13.28 21.02 -8.00
C ALA A 196 -14.80 20.73 -7.97
N ALA A 197 -15.55 21.30 -8.91
CA ALA A 197 -16.99 21.12 -9.07
C ALA A 197 -17.33 20.71 -10.50
#